data_e15dfa99f05599dbfa37966feb4d9e15
#
_entry.id   e15dfa99f05599dbfa37966feb4d9e15
#
_cell.length_a   1.000
_cell.length_b   1.000
_cell.length_c   1.000
_cell.angle_alpha   90.00
_cell.angle_beta   90.00
_cell.angle_gamma   90.00
#
_symmetry.space_group_name_H-M   'P 1'
#
loop_
_entity.id
_entity.type
_entity.pdbx_description
1 polymer ?
#
loop_
_entity_poly.entity_id
_entity_poly.type
_entity_poly.pdbx_seq_one_letter_code
_entity_poly.pdbx_strand_id
1 'polypeptide(L)'
;LRHSEADQIEVLSEEEARRLEKAEVRTARNAALPADPGDGSDKELTPAELSDAADCKSRTISVALVGNPNCGKTSLFNFASGAHERVGNYSGVTVDAKVGHAAYDGYQFNLVDLPGTYSLSAYSPEELYVRKQLVDKTPDVVINVIDSSNLERNLYLTTQLIDMHVRMVCALNMFDETEQRGDNIDVRRLSELFGAPMVPTVFTSGRGVK
;
A
#
# COMPACT_ATOMS: atom_id res chain seq x y z
N LEU A 1 20.98 1.10 -53.34
CA LEU A 1 21.24 2.18 -52.37
C LEU A 1 19.91 2.61 -51.77
N ARG A 2 19.51 2.03 -50.64
CA ARG A 2 18.37 2.46 -49.85
C ARG A 2 18.91 3.00 -48.52
N HIS A 3 18.72 4.28 -48.29
CA HIS A 3 19.00 4.90 -47.01
C HIS A 3 17.93 4.47 -46.00
N SER A 4 18.36 3.95 -44.88
CA SER A 4 17.62 3.67 -43.66
C SER A 4 17.25 5.00 -43.02
N GLU A 5 15.95 5.24 -42.87
CA GLU A 5 15.44 6.26 -41.95
C GLU A 5 15.73 5.78 -40.53
N ALA A 6 16.65 6.45 -39.89
CA ALA A 6 16.90 6.26 -38.46
C ALA A 6 15.80 7.02 -37.69
N ASP A 7 15.11 6.31 -36.83
CA ASP A 7 14.14 6.84 -35.87
C ASP A 7 14.81 7.96 -35.06
N GLN A 8 14.33 9.19 -35.25
CA GLN A 8 14.64 10.30 -34.39
C GLN A 8 13.82 10.12 -33.11
N ILE A 9 14.44 9.60 -32.06
CA ILE A 9 13.89 9.68 -30.71
C ILE A 9 13.98 11.14 -30.29
N GLU A 10 12.84 11.82 -30.30
CA GLU A 10 12.68 13.19 -29.82
C GLU A 10 12.80 13.16 -28.30
N VAL A 11 13.95 13.61 -27.78
CA VAL A 11 14.16 13.73 -26.34
C VAL A 11 13.43 14.98 -25.88
N LEU A 12 12.30 14.78 -25.21
CA LEU A 12 11.55 15.87 -24.57
C LEU A 12 12.43 16.59 -23.56
N SER A 13 12.36 17.92 -23.54
CA SER A 13 13.04 18.71 -22.54
C SER A 13 12.50 18.42 -21.14
N GLU A 14 13.33 18.56 -20.09
CA GLU A 14 12.91 18.31 -18.69
C GLU A 14 11.67 19.14 -18.29
N GLU A 15 11.47 20.28 -18.92
CA GLU A 15 10.34 21.16 -18.66
C GLU A 15 9.04 20.66 -19.30
N GLU A 16 9.13 20.04 -20.47
CA GLU A 16 8.00 19.37 -21.15
C GLU A 16 7.59 18.08 -20.46
N ALA A 17 8.57 17.29 -20.00
CA ALA A 17 8.31 16.10 -19.19
C ALA A 17 7.58 16.45 -17.88
N ARG A 18 8.00 17.51 -17.17
CA ARG A 18 7.31 18.01 -15.97
C ARG A 18 5.93 18.59 -16.24
N ARG A 19 5.66 19.14 -17.43
CA ARG A 19 4.34 19.62 -17.82
C ARG A 19 3.38 18.48 -18.14
N LEU A 20 3.85 17.43 -18.80
CA LEU A 20 3.09 16.21 -19.08
C LEU A 20 2.74 15.49 -17.78
N GLU A 21 3.70 15.32 -16.88
CA GLU A 21 3.50 14.72 -15.56
C GLU A 21 2.45 15.47 -14.72
N LYS A 22 2.48 16.81 -14.73
CA LYS A 22 1.47 17.64 -14.05
C LYS A 22 0.09 17.58 -14.73
N ALA A 23 0.04 17.40 -16.04
CA ALA A 23 -1.21 17.28 -16.79
C ALA A 23 -1.86 15.93 -16.56
N GLU A 24 -1.08 14.84 -16.51
CA GLU A 24 -1.56 13.49 -16.20
C GLU A 24 -2.09 13.38 -14.77
N VAL A 25 -1.39 13.96 -13.79
CA VAL A 25 -1.82 14.02 -12.38
C VAL A 25 -3.14 14.80 -12.25
N ARG A 26 -3.33 15.86 -13.05
CA ARG A 26 -4.57 16.65 -13.04
C ARG A 26 -5.74 15.93 -13.72
N THR A 27 -5.48 15.12 -14.74
CA THR A 27 -6.49 14.34 -15.46
C THR A 27 -6.91 13.11 -14.64
N ALA A 28 -5.97 12.45 -13.95
CA ALA A 28 -6.25 11.36 -13.03
C ALA A 28 -7.06 11.80 -11.80
N ARG A 29 -6.91 13.06 -11.37
CA ARG A 29 -7.67 13.63 -10.24
C ARG A 29 -9.13 13.93 -10.59
N ASN A 30 -9.44 14.08 -11.90
CA ASN A 30 -10.81 14.34 -12.42
C ASN A 30 -11.49 13.10 -13.02
N ALA A 31 -10.81 11.95 -13.10
CA ALA A 31 -11.40 10.71 -13.55
C ALA A 31 -12.23 10.09 -12.43
N ALA A 32 -13.48 10.30 -12.53
CA ALA A 32 -14.64 9.96 -11.75
C ALA A 32 -14.60 8.64 -10.96
N LEU A 33 -15.17 8.74 -9.77
CA LEU A 33 -15.86 7.68 -9.06
C LEU A 33 -16.95 7.07 -9.96
N PRO A 34 -17.10 5.74 -10.03
CA PRO A 34 -18.25 5.14 -10.71
C PRO A 34 -19.53 5.50 -9.98
N ALA A 35 -20.51 5.95 -10.73
CA ALA A 35 -21.86 6.23 -10.23
C ALA A 35 -22.51 4.94 -9.74
N ASP A 36 -22.99 4.97 -8.50
CA ASP A 36 -23.85 3.97 -7.90
C ASP A 36 -25.23 4.00 -8.59
N PRO A 37 -25.81 2.89 -9.07
CA PRO A 37 -27.17 2.87 -9.57
C PRO A 37 -28.13 2.97 -8.40
N GLY A 38 -28.77 4.11 -8.27
CA GLY A 38 -29.60 4.51 -7.16
C GLY A 38 -30.79 3.60 -6.86
N ASP A 39 -31.09 3.57 -5.59
CA ASP A 39 -32.45 3.45 -5.08
C ASP A 39 -32.92 4.86 -4.66
N GLY A 40 -34.03 5.29 -5.29
CA GLY A 40 -34.57 6.62 -5.11
C GLY A 40 -35.25 6.76 -3.73
N SER A 41 -34.57 7.46 -2.85
CA SER A 41 -35.22 8.22 -1.79
C SER A 41 -34.39 9.48 -1.54
N ASP A 42 -34.80 10.57 -2.17
CA ASP A 42 -34.33 11.92 -1.88
C ASP A 42 -34.68 12.29 -0.44
N LYS A 43 -33.88 11.89 0.52
CA LYS A 43 -33.81 12.50 1.84
C LYS A 43 -32.74 13.59 1.77
N GLU A 44 -33.15 14.85 1.75
CA GLU A 44 -32.23 15.96 2.02
C GLU A 44 -31.56 15.74 3.38
N LEU A 45 -30.24 15.53 3.35
CA LEU A 45 -29.42 15.40 4.56
C LEU A 45 -29.41 16.73 5.31
N THR A 46 -29.61 16.68 6.61
CA THR A 46 -29.57 17.87 7.46
C THR A 46 -28.12 18.44 7.50
N PRO A 47 -27.94 19.74 7.81
CA PRO A 47 -26.61 20.33 7.92
C PRO A 47 -25.71 19.63 8.94
N ALA A 48 -26.27 18.97 9.95
CA ALA A 48 -25.54 18.17 10.94
C ALA A 48 -25.01 16.87 10.31
N GLU A 49 -25.83 16.16 9.51
CA GLU A 49 -25.42 14.94 8.80
C GLU A 49 -24.38 15.21 7.72
N LEU A 50 -24.43 16.40 7.07
CA LEU A 50 -23.41 16.88 6.13
C LEU A 50 -22.08 17.21 6.84
N SER A 51 -22.14 17.75 8.06
CA SER A 51 -20.96 18.06 8.87
C SER A 51 -20.27 16.77 9.35
N ASP A 52 -21.05 15.77 9.80
CA ASP A 52 -20.52 14.48 10.22
C ASP A 52 -19.94 13.67 9.04
N ALA A 53 -20.55 13.75 7.86
CA ALA A 53 -20.03 13.12 6.64
C ALA A 53 -18.74 13.79 6.16
N ALA A 54 -18.61 15.11 6.32
CA ALA A 54 -17.39 15.86 5.97
C ALA A 54 -16.26 15.58 6.97
N ASP A 55 -16.56 15.49 8.26
CA ASP A 55 -15.60 15.17 9.32
C ASP A 55 -15.14 13.69 9.23
N CYS A 56 -16.03 12.78 8.82
CA CYS A 56 -15.68 11.38 8.57
C CYS A 56 -14.76 11.21 7.35
N LYS A 57 -14.92 12.00 6.28
CA LYS A 57 -14.01 12.02 5.13
C LYS A 57 -12.61 12.54 5.48
N SER A 58 -12.50 13.44 6.44
CA SER A 58 -11.21 14.00 6.90
C SER A 58 -10.39 13.02 7.74
N ARG A 59 -10.99 11.90 8.21
CA ARG A 59 -10.35 10.89 9.07
C ARG A 59 -10.12 9.53 8.38
N THR A 60 -10.34 9.44 7.08
CA THR A 60 -10.12 8.19 6.34
C THR A 60 -8.68 8.12 5.85
N ILE A 61 -8.00 7.02 6.17
CA ILE A 61 -6.59 6.76 5.81
C ILE A 61 -6.55 5.54 4.89
N SER A 62 -5.93 5.69 3.74
CA SER A 62 -5.67 4.58 2.82
C SER A 62 -4.36 3.88 3.16
N VAL A 63 -4.41 2.57 3.34
CA VAL A 63 -3.27 1.76 3.76
C VAL A 63 -3.05 0.61 2.79
N ALA A 64 -1.84 0.50 2.25
CA ALA A 64 -1.43 -0.67 1.47
C ALA A 64 -0.56 -1.61 2.30
N LEU A 65 -0.91 -2.89 2.32
CA LEU A 65 -0.09 -3.93 2.93
C LEU A 65 0.85 -4.51 1.88
N VAL A 66 2.14 -4.42 2.14
CA VAL A 66 3.22 -4.93 1.29
C VAL A 66 4.09 -5.88 2.08
N GLY A 67 4.74 -6.81 1.45
CA GLY A 67 5.67 -7.73 2.11
C GLY A 67 5.93 -8.98 1.29
N ASN A 68 6.93 -9.73 1.71
CA ASN A 68 7.30 -10.97 1.05
C ASN A 68 6.19 -12.03 1.14
N PRO A 69 6.15 -13.02 0.24
CA PRO A 69 5.28 -14.19 0.42
C PRO A 69 5.49 -14.84 1.79
N ASN A 70 4.39 -15.22 2.44
CA ASN A 70 4.36 -15.91 3.73
C ASN A 70 4.89 -15.11 4.95
N CYS A 71 5.12 -13.81 4.84
CA CYS A 71 5.51 -12.97 5.99
C CYS A 71 4.36 -12.69 6.99
N GLY A 72 3.14 -13.18 6.72
CA GLY A 72 1.98 -12.98 7.59
C GLY A 72 1.11 -11.77 7.22
N LYS A 73 1.28 -11.19 6.04
CA LYS A 73 0.55 -10.02 5.54
C LYS A 73 -0.98 -10.23 5.57
N THR A 74 -1.48 -11.35 5.03
CA THR A 74 -2.90 -11.69 5.06
C THR A 74 -3.41 -11.93 6.49
N SER A 75 -2.57 -12.40 7.40
CA SER A 75 -2.93 -12.54 8.82
C SER A 75 -3.17 -11.17 9.46
N LEU A 76 -2.32 -10.18 9.18
CA LEU A 76 -2.53 -8.80 9.62
C LEU A 76 -3.82 -8.22 9.01
N PHE A 77 -4.03 -8.42 7.70
CA PHE A 77 -5.22 -7.97 7.01
C PHE A 77 -6.50 -8.51 7.66
N ASN A 78 -6.56 -9.82 7.89
CA ASN A 78 -7.71 -10.48 8.52
C ASN A 78 -7.92 -10.02 9.96
N PHE A 79 -6.83 -9.81 10.70
CA PHE A 79 -6.90 -9.30 12.08
C PHE A 79 -7.46 -7.87 12.12
N ALA A 80 -7.01 -7.00 11.22
CA ALA A 80 -7.39 -5.59 11.20
C ALA A 80 -8.79 -5.36 10.62
N SER A 81 -9.16 -6.07 9.52
CA SER A 81 -10.44 -5.90 8.84
C SER A 81 -11.60 -6.66 9.51
N GLY A 82 -11.30 -7.60 10.40
CA GLY A 82 -12.31 -8.45 11.01
C GLY A 82 -13.07 -9.28 9.97
N ALA A 83 -14.41 -9.44 10.17
CA ALA A 83 -15.29 -10.19 9.25
C ALA A 83 -15.76 -9.38 8.02
N HIS A 84 -15.22 -8.18 7.79
CA HIS A 84 -15.68 -7.26 6.74
C HIS A 84 -14.79 -7.29 5.48
N GLU A 85 -14.43 -8.49 5.02
CA GLU A 85 -13.69 -8.67 3.77
C GLU A 85 -14.59 -8.48 2.54
N ARG A 86 -14.11 -7.70 1.57
CA ARG A 86 -14.60 -7.73 0.19
C ARG A 86 -13.45 -8.10 -0.73
N VAL A 87 -13.59 -9.19 -1.45
CA VAL A 87 -12.67 -9.55 -2.54
C VAL A 87 -13.03 -8.66 -3.73
N GLY A 88 -12.18 -7.69 -4.02
CA GLY A 88 -12.34 -6.84 -5.20
C GLY A 88 -11.43 -7.34 -6.31
N ASN A 89 -12.03 -7.91 -7.37
CA ASN A 89 -11.30 -8.18 -8.61
C ASN A 89 -11.15 -6.87 -9.37
N TYR A 90 -9.94 -6.36 -9.46
CA TYR A 90 -9.67 -5.21 -10.32
C TYR A 90 -9.57 -5.67 -11.78
N SER A 91 -10.40 -5.06 -12.65
CA SER A 91 -10.42 -5.33 -14.08
C SER A 91 -9.03 -5.17 -14.71
N GLY A 92 -8.53 -6.22 -15.34
CA GLY A 92 -7.38 -6.15 -16.25
C GLY A 92 -6.10 -6.83 -15.79
N VAL A 93 -6.02 -7.38 -14.58
CA VAL A 93 -4.88 -8.19 -14.12
C VAL A 93 -5.39 -9.38 -13.34
N THR A 94 -4.84 -10.56 -13.60
CA THR A 94 -5.22 -11.85 -12.95
C THR A 94 -4.70 -11.92 -11.49
N VAL A 95 -4.45 -10.77 -10.85
CA VAL A 95 -3.88 -10.70 -9.51
C VAL A 95 -4.93 -10.11 -8.57
N ASP A 96 -5.37 -10.91 -7.60
CA ASP A 96 -6.39 -10.54 -6.63
C ASP A 96 -5.77 -9.69 -5.50
N ALA A 97 -6.22 -8.43 -5.39
CA ALA A 97 -5.99 -7.64 -4.18
C ALA A 97 -7.26 -7.71 -3.32
N LYS A 98 -7.09 -7.93 -2.02
CA LYS A 98 -8.20 -7.89 -1.06
C LYS A 98 -8.34 -6.48 -0.51
N VAL A 99 -9.58 -6.02 -0.39
CA VAL A 99 -9.91 -4.73 0.22
C VAL A 99 -10.68 -4.97 1.50
N GLY A 100 -10.29 -4.31 2.57
CA GLY A 100 -10.92 -4.38 3.87
C GLY A 100 -11.03 -2.99 4.51
N HIS A 101 -11.84 -2.90 5.55
CA HIS A 101 -12.03 -1.68 6.31
C HIS A 101 -11.79 -1.95 7.79
N ALA A 102 -11.13 -1.02 8.45
CA ALA A 102 -10.93 -1.05 9.88
C ALA A 102 -11.25 0.32 10.47
N ALA A 103 -11.64 0.34 11.74
CA ALA A 103 -11.86 1.58 12.48
C ALA A 103 -11.11 1.50 13.81
N TYR A 104 -10.36 2.53 14.14
CA TYR A 104 -9.62 2.63 15.39
C TYR A 104 -9.44 4.10 15.79
N ASP A 105 -9.68 4.41 17.04
CA ASP A 105 -9.48 5.74 17.65
C ASP A 105 -10.09 6.89 16.83
N GLY A 106 -11.31 6.67 16.27
CA GLY A 106 -12.03 7.67 15.47
C GLY A 106 -11.52 7.84 14.05
N TYR A 107 -10.55 7.04 13.60
CA TYR A 107 -10.11 6.98 12.21
C TYR A 107 -10.72 5.79 11.49
N GLN A 108 -10.96 5.95 10.19
CA GLN A 108 -11.34 4.89 9.28
C GLN A 108 -10.14 4.52 8.43
N PHE A 109 -9.86 3.23 8.30
CA PHE A 109 -8.75 2.72 7.50
C PHE A 109 -9.29 1.90 6.34
N ASN A 110 -8.90 2.27 5.11
CA ASN A 110 -9.13 1.47 3.92
C ASN A 110 -7.88 0.65 3.66
N LEU A 111 -7.95 -0.65 3.93
CA LEU A 111 -6.83 -1.58 3.83
C LEU A 111 -6.84 -2.26 2.46
N VAL A 112 -5.71 -2.32 1.79
CA VAL A 112 -5.51 -3.09 0.56
C VAL A 112 -4.40 -4.10 0.79
N ASP A 113 -4.73 -5.41 0.75
CA ASP A 113 -3.74 -6.49 0.82
C ASP A 113 -3.18 -6.74 -0.57
N LEU A 114 -1.96 -6.29 -0.83
CA LEU A 114 -1.29 -6.48 -2.10
C LEU A 114 -0.62 -7.86 -2.18
N PRO A 115 -0.42 -8.43 -3.37
CA PRO A 115 0.30 -9.69 -3.56
C PRO A 115 1.65 -9.70 -2.87
N GLY A 116 2.05 -10.87 -2.35
CA GLY A 116 3.38 -11.04 -1.79
C GLY A 116 4.44 -10.96 -2.88
N THR A 117 5.47 -10.13 -2.66
CA THR A 117 6.57 -9.97 -3.60
C THR A 117 7.90 -9.82 -2.87
N TYR A 118 8.98 -10.27 -3.49
CA TYR A 118 10.34 -10.11 -2.95
C TYR A 118 11.03 -8.86 -3.43
N SER A 119 10.53 -8.26 -4.53
CA SER A 119 11.10 -7.04 -5.10
C SER A 119 10.03 -6.23 -5.85
N LEU A 120 10.37 -5.00 -6.23
CA LEU A 120 9.56 -4.11 -7.06
C LEU A 120 10.21 -3.87 -8.43
N SER A 121 11.05 -4.80 -8.87
CA SER A 121 11.82 -4.70 -10.11
C SER A 121 10.97 -4.87 -11.38
N ALA A 122 9.69 -5.21 -11.23
CA ALA A 122 8.71 -5.40 -12.31
C ALA A 122 9.05 -6.54 -13.29
N TYR A 123 9.73 -7.59 -12.81
CA TYR A 123 10.01 -8.79 -13.60
C TYR A 123 8.84 -9.78 -13.57
N SER A 124 8.03 -9.82 -12.50
CA SER A 124 6.82 -10.64 -12.42
C SER A 124 5.55 -9.78 -12.53
N PRO A 125 4.42 -10.37 -12.94
CA PRO A 125 3.13 -9.68 -12.95
C PRO A 125 2.75 -9.12 -11.57
N GLU A 126 3.06 -9.87 -10.50
CA GLU A 126 2.79 -9.47 -9.11
C GLU A 126 3.63 -8.25 -8.71
N GLU A 127 4.94 -8.26 -9.03
CA GLU A 127 5.84 -7.13 -8.77
C GLU A 127 5.37 -5.86 -9.50
N LEU A 128 5.04 -6.01 -10.80
CA LEU A 128 4.52 -4.91 -11.60
C LEU A 128 3.22 -4.37 -11.03
N TYR A 129 2.32 -5.25 -10.60
CA TYR A 129 1.05 -4.87 -10.00
C TYR A 129 1.25 -4.10 -8.69
N VAL A 130 2.08 -4.61 -7.76
CA VAL A 130 2.38 -3.94 -6.48
C VAL A 130 2.97 -2.57 -6.74
N ARG A 131 3.99 -2.47 -7.61
CA ARG A 131 4.61 -1.21 -7.97
C ARG A 131 3.60 -0.21 -8.54
N LYS A 132 2.75 -0.65 -9.47
CA LYS A 132 1.71 0.18 -10.07
C LYS A 132 0.70 0.66 -9.03
N GLN A 133 0.28 -0.19 -8.10
CA GLN A 133 -0.63 0.21 -7.02
C GLN A 133 -0.01 1.29 -6.12
N LEU A 134 1.27 1.17 -5.78
CA LEU A 134 1.96 2.16 -4.96
C LEU A 134 2.13 3.51 -5.67
N VAL A 135 2.38 3.49 -6.99
CA VAL A 135 2.57 4.72 -7.79
C VAL A 135 1.24 5.37 -8.15
N ASP A 136 0.28 4.61 -8.69
CA ASP A 136 -0.96 5.15 -9.24
C ASP A 136 -1.98 5.50 -8.15
N LYS A 137 -2.04 4.69 -7.08
CA LYS A 137 -3.01 4.89 -5.98
C LYS A 137 -2.47 5.71 -4.83
N THR A 138 -1.14 5.84 -4.73
CA THR A 138 -0.45 6.64 -3.70
C THR A 138 -1.12 6.53 -2.32
N PRO A 139 -1.04 5.36 -1.65
CA PRO A 139 -1.63 5.17 -0.34
C PRO A 139 -1.05 6.17 0.67
N ASP A 140 -1.84 6.59 1.66
CA ASP A 140 -1.37 7.52 2.70
C ASP A 140 -0.24 6.90 3.52
N VAL A 141 -0.32 5.58 3.76
CA VAL A 141 0.68 4.80 4.49
C VAL A 141 0.83 3.41 3.88
N VAL A 142 2.04 2.93 3.80
CA VAL A 142 2.38 1.54 3.47
C VAL A 142 2.77 0.80 4.75
N ILE A 143 2.14 -0.32 5.03
CA ILE A 143 2.61 -1.25 6.07
C ILE A 143 3.43 -2.33 5.37
N ASN A 144 4.74 -2.29 5.58
CA ASN A 144 5.65 -3.32 5.10
C ASN A 144 5.78 -4.43 6.15
N VAL A 145 5.22 -5.59 5.85
CA VAL A 145 5.26 -6.76 6.72
C VAL A 145 6.52 -7.56 6.45
N ILE A 146 7.36 -7.66 7.46
CA ILE A 146 8.69 -8.28 7.43
C ILE A 146 8.65 -9.54 8.29
N ASP A 147 9.09 -10.67 7.75
CA ASP A 147 9.39 -11.86 8.54
C ASP A 147 10.72 -11.64 9.28
N SER A 148 10.65 -11.44 10.60
CA SER A 148 11.84 -11.15 11.42
C SER A 148 12.76 -12.35 11.56
N SER A 149 12.27 -13.57 11.34
CA SER A 149 13.08 -14.79 11.36
C SER A 149 13.96 -14.96 10.10
N ASN A 150 13.67 -14.18 9.04
CA ASN A 150 14.41 -14.13 7.77
C ASN A 150 14.66 -12.66 7.35
N LEU A 151 15.18 -11.87 8.27
CA LEU A 151 15.26 -10.42 8.17
C LEU A 151 16.00 -9.95 6.91
N GLU A 152 17.18 -10.48 6.64
CA GLU A 152 18.03 -10.08 5.51
C GLU A 152 17.29 -10.12 4.16
N ARG A 153 16.59 -11.23 3.90
CA ARG A 153 15.83 -11.39 2.66
C ARG A 153 14.67 -10.40 2.55
N ASN A 154 14.04 -10.07 3.67
CA ASN A 154 12.88 -9.18 3.70
C ASN A 154 13.28 -7.70 3.58
N LEU A 155 14.47 -7.33 4.06
CA LEU A 155 14.97 -5.96 4.00
C LEU A 155 15.25 -5.48 2.56
N TYR A 156 15.44 -6.38 1.61
CA TYR A 156 15.62 -5.99 0.21
C TYR A 156 14.41 -5.25 -0.36
N LEU A 157 13.20 -5.75 -0.10
CA LEU A 157 11.97 -5.06 -0.47
C LEU A 157 11.83 -3.72 0.27
N THR A 158 12.24 -3.68 1.55
CA THR A 158 12.23 -2.47 2.36
C THR A 158 13.07 -1.36 1.74
N THR A 159 14.28 -1.67 1.25
CA THR A 159 15.14 -0.66 0.58
C THR A 159 14.48 -0.09 -0.67
N GLN A 160 13.81 -0.92 -1.47
CA GLN A 160 13.11 -0.46 -2.66
C GLN A 160 11.89 0.43 -2.34
N LEU A 161 11.18 0.15 -1.23
CA LEU A 161 10.10 1.03 -0.76
C LEU A 161 10.64 2.39 -0.30
N ILE A 162 11.81 2.42 0.33
CA ILE A 162 12.51 3.68 0.70
C ILE A 162 12.86 4.47 -0.55
N ASP A 163 13.43 3.83 -1.57
CA ASP A 163 13.78 4.47 -2.84
C ASP A 163 12.56 5.07 -3.55
N MET A 164 11.37 4.50 -3.35
CA MET A 164 10.11 5.05 -3.84
C MET A 164 9.56 6.21 -2.98
N HIS A 165 10.22 6.56 -1.88
CA HIS A 165 9.83 7.64 -0.97
C HIS A 165 8.40 7.51 -0.41
N VAL A 166 7.91 6.29 -0.27
CA VAL A 166 6.58 6.04 0.32
C VAL A 166 6.63 6.21 1.84
N ARG A 167 5.58 6.75 2.43
CA ARG A 167 5.43 6.77 3.89
C ARG A 167 5.16 5.36 4.35
N MET A 168 6.02 4.79 5.19
CA MET A 168 5.84 3.41 5.62
C MET A 168 6.07 3.21 7.12
N VAL A 169 5.45 2.15 7.61
CA VAL A 169 5.70 1.52 8.90
C VAL A 169 6.08 0.07 8.64
N CYS A 170 7.11 -0.43 9.28
CA CYS A 170 7.55 -1.81 9.14
C CYS A 170 7.04 -2.64 10.34
N ALA A 171 6.26 -3.68 10.06
CA ALA A 171 5.82 -4.66 11.05
C ALA A 171 6.78 -5.87 11.02
N LEU A 172 7.60 -6.01 12.06
CA LEU A 172 8.51 -7.15 12.25
C LEU A 172 7.70 -8.31 12.82
N ASN A 173 7.08 -9.10 11.94
CA ASN A 173 6.24 -10.22 12.32
C ASN A 173 7.07 -11.48 12.66
N MET A 174 6.43 -12.46 13.26
CA MET A 174 7.09 -13.68 13.77
C MET A 174 8.24 -13.35 14.76
N PHE A 175 8.07 -12.27 15.51
CA PHE A 175 9.10 -11.80 16.43
C PHE A 175 9.34 -12.77 17.58
N ASP A 176 8.33 -13.55 17.95
CA ASP A 176 8.42 -14.67 18.89
C ASP A 176 9.35 -15.80 18.41
N GLU A 177 9.38 -16.10 17.11
CA GLU A 177 10.33 -17.08 16.57
C GLU A 177 11.77 -16.57 16.64
N THR A 178 11.98 -15.29 16.42
CA THR A 178 13.29 -14.64 16.56
C THR A 178 13.77 -14.71 18.03
N GLU A 179 12.88 -14.38 18.98
CA GLU A 179 13.15 -14.47 20.41
C GLU A 179 13.47 -15.92 20.84
N GLN A 180 12.71 -16.91 20.34
CA GLN A 180 12.93 -18.33 20.64
C GLN A 180 14.27 -18.87 20.11
N ARG A 181 14.75 -18.36 18.97
CA ARG A 181 16.07 -18.71 18.42
C ARG A 181 17.22 -18.06 19.19
N GLY A 182 16.92 -17.12 20.08
CA GLY A 182 17.93 -16.36 20.80
C GLY A 182 18.57 -15.23 19.97
N ASP A 183 17.98 -14.91 18.82
CA ASP A 183 18.43 -13.80 17.99
C ASP A 183 18.03 -12.48 18.65
N ASN A 184 18.95 -11.51 18.64
CA ASN A 184 18.70 -10.19 19.22
C ASN A 184 18.67 -9.15 18.11
N ILE A 185 17.48 -8.64 17.81
CA ILE A 185 17.28 -7.56 16.84
C ILE A 185 17.20 -6.23 17.58
N ASP A 186 18.16 -5.33 17.35
CA ASP A 186 18.07 -3.95 17.80
C ASP A 186 17.07 -3.17 16.92
N VAL A 187 15.79 -3.25 17.30
CA VAL A 187 14.67 -2.63 16.59
C VAL A 187 14.83 -1.12 16.48
N ARG A 188 15.35 -0.47 17.53
CA ARG A 188 15.59 0.96 17.53
C ARG A 188 16.65 1.32 16.50
N ARG A 189 17.74 0.59 16.48
CA ARG A 189 18.83 0.82 15.53
C ARG A 189 18.38 0.59 14.08
N LEU A 190 17.57 -0.45 13.83
CA LEU A 190 16.96 -0.68 12.53
C LEU A 190 16.06 0.49 12.11
N SER A 191 15.20 0.96 13.01
CA SER A 191 14.33 2.11 12.73
C SER A 191 15.13 3.37 12.36
N GLU A 192 16.22 3.64 13.09
CA GLU A 192 17.13 4.76 12.80
C GLU A 192 17.82 4.60 11.44
N LEU A 193 18.31 3.41 11.11
CA LEU A 193 19.02 3.12 9.86
C LEU A 193 18.11 3.24 8.62
N PHE A 194 16.88 2.74 8.72
CA PHE A 194 15.94 2.75 7.60
C PHE A 194 15.07 4.00 7.55
N GLY A 195 15.12 4.87 8.57
CA GLY A 195 14.31 6.09 8.64
C GLY A 195 12.81 5.82 8.68
N ALA A 196 12.39 4.63 9.12
CA ALA A 196 11.00 4.21 9.21
C ALA A 196 10.71 3.55 10.56
N PRO A 197 9.53 3.77 11.16
CA PRO A 197 9.14 3.08 12.37
C PRO A 197 9.14 1.55 12.17
N MET A 198 9.77 0.82 13.10
CA MET A 198 9.78 -0.64 13.14
C MET A 198 9.06 -1.13 14.37
N VAL A 199 8.05 -1.97 14.21
CA VAL A 199 7.20 -2.47 15.29
C VAL A 199 7.30 -3.99 15.36
N PRO A 200 7.81 -4.57 16.48
CA PRO A 200 7.78 -6.00 16.70
C PRO A 200 6.34 -6.49 16.83
N THR A 201 5.98 -7.50 16.06
CA THR A 201 4.61 -8.01 16.00
C THR A 201 4.56 -9.54 16.02
N VAL A 202 3.45 -10.06 16.55
CA VAL A 202 3.09 -11.48 16.47
C VAL A 202 1.59 -11.52 16.14
N PHE A 203 1.25 -11.61 14.87
CA PHE A 203 -0.15 -11.48 14.43
C PHE A 203 -1.05 -12.59 14.94
N THR A 204 -0.51 -13.78 15.19
CA THR A 204 -1.26 -14.92 15.77
C THR A 204 -1.77 -14.65 17.18
N SER A 205 -1.04 -13.85 17.96
CA SER A 205 -1.42 -13.45 19.33
C SER A 205 -1.96 -12.02 19.43
N GLY A 206 -1.87 -11.23 18.36
CA GLY A 206 -2.23 -9.80 18.33
C GLY A 206 -1.22 -8.89 19.05
N ARG A 207 -0.02 -9.41 19.40
CA ARG A 207 1.06 -8.59 19.99
C ARG A 207 1.54 -7.55 18.98
N GLY A 208 1.58 -6.29 19.40
CA GLY A 208 2.07 -5.17 18.57
C GLY A 208 1.09 -4.67 17.50
N VAL A 209 -0.18 -5.12 17.52
CA VAL A 209 -1.21 -4.70 16.54
C VAL A 209 -2.24 -3.74 17.15
N LYS A 210 -2.15 -3.48 18.46
CA LYS A 210 -3.06 -2.56 19.19
C LYS A 210 -2.36 -1.24 19.47
#